data_deb7307313bb2f6b8a76088278abb19e
#
_entry.id   deb7307313bb2f6b8a76088278abb19e
#
_cell.length_a   1.000
_cell.length_b   1.000
_cell.length_c   1.000
_cell.angle_alpha   90.00
_cell.angle_beta   90.00
_cell.angle_gamma   90.00
#
_symmetry.space_group_name_H-M   'P 1'
#
loop_
_entity.id
_entity.type
_entity.pdbx_description
1 polymer ?
#
loop_
_entity_poly.entity_id
_entity_poly.type
_entity_poly.pdbx_seq_one_letter_code
_entity_poly.pdbx_strand_id
1 'polypeptide(L)'
;AEDGIRDYKVTGVQTCALPIYKEVISGKTGHAEVVKVIYDPNIVSFKVLVDVFFGSHDPSTLNRQGPDRGTQYRSIAFYENLGEKKIIENSIKSLLDNKTFFKVTTEVKKFKKFYEAEDYHQDYKKKNPYNPYIMKVSAPRINKFKMDFSELVK
;
A
#
# COMPACT_ATOMS: atom_id res chain seq x y z
N ALA A 1 -5.68 10.08 22.65
CA ALA A 1 -6.15 8.90 21.96
C ALA A 1 -4.95 8.31 21.23
N GLU A 2 -4.51 7.14 21.65
CA GLU A 2 -3.39 6.45 21.04
C GLU A 2 -3.92 5.73 19.81
N ASP A 3 -3.49 6.19 18.65
CA ASP A 3 -3.81 5.56 17.38
C ASP A 3 -3.12 4.20 17.32
N GLY A 4 -3.88 3.12 17.04
CA GLY A 4 -3.36 1.76 16.96
C GLY A 4 -2.32 1.52 15.86
N ILE A 5 -2.02 2.53 15.06
CA ILE A 5 -0.99 2.53 14.03
C ILE A 5 0.15 3.42 14.52
N ARG A 6 1.28 2.80 14.89
CA ARG A 6 2.43 3.50 15.48
C ARG A 6 3.42 4.07 14.46
N ASP A 7 3.48 3.49 13.28
CA ASP A 7 4.41 3.94 12.23
C ASP A 7 4.00 3.43 10.85
N TYR A 8 4.16 4.25 9.82
CA TYR A 8 4.12 3.81 8.43
C TYR A 8 5.36 4.31 7.70
N LYS A 9 6.05 3.43 7.01
CA LYS A 9 7.25 3.73 6.24
C LYS A 9 7.13 3.22 4.82
N VAL A 10 7.54 4.02 3.88
CA VAL A 10 7.35 3.76 2.44
C VAL A 10 8.57 3.05 1.85
N THR A 11 8.30 2.04 1.10
CA THR A 11 9.09 1.17 0.22
C THR A 11 9.64 -0.12 0.75
N GLY A 12 9.39 -1.16 0.00
CA GLY A 12 9.92 -2.48 0.26
C GLY A 12 10.49 -3.17 -0.97
N VAL A 13 11.49 -4.04 -0.78
CA VAL A 13 12.16 -4.69 -1.86
C VAL A 13 12.94 -5.94 -1.57
N GLN A 14 13.24 -6.69 -2.64
CA GLN A 14 14.04 -7.87 -2.56
C GLN A 14 15.15 -7.93 -3.64
N THR A 15 16.37 -7.51 -3.30
CA THR A 15 17.64 -7.90 -3.97
C THR A 15 18.86 -7.68 -3.07
N CYS A 16 20.04 -8.13 -3.52
CA CYS A 16 21.28 -8.17 -2.72
C CYS A 16 22.00 -6.82 -2.53
N ALA A 17 21.54 -5.73 -3.14
CA ALA A 17 22.02 -4.37 -2.91
C ALA A 17 20.90 -3.54 -2.31
N LEU A 18 21.22 -2.55 -1.47
CA LEU A 18 20.27 -1.56 -0.98
C LEU A 18 19.90 -0.65 -2.17
N PRO A 19 18.71 -0.81 -2.77
CA PRO A 19 18.33 0.10 -3.85
C PRO A 19 17.96 1.43 -3.26
N ILE A 20 18.46 2.49 -3.84
CA ILE A 20 17.93 3.82 -3.59
C ILE A 20 16.59 3.97 -4.33
N TYR A 21 15.72 4.84 -3.81
CA TYR A 21 14.40 5.06 -4.40
C TYR A 21 14.45 5.35 -5.91
N LYS A 22 15.43 6.12 -6.36
CA LYS A 22 15.66 6.41 -7.80
C LYS A 22 15.85 5.16 -8.66
N GLU A 23 16.44 4.12 -8.14
CA GLU A 23 16.59 2.85 -8.85
C GLU A 23 15.27 2.09 -8.90
N VAL A 24 14.48 2.13 -7.81
CA VAL A 24 13.14 1.51 -7.76
C VAL A 24 12.21 2.16 -8.79
N ILE A 25 12.14 3.49 -8.86
CA ILE A 25 11.28 4.19 -9.82
C ILE A 25 11.69 3.97 -11.28
N SER A 26 12.92 3.53 -11.53
CA SER A 26 13.34 3.12 -12.88
C SER A 26 12.60 1.90 -13.41
N GLY A 27 11.92 1.13 -12.53
CA GLY A 27 11.21 -0.11 -12.87
C GLY A 27 12.12 -1.31 -13.17
N LYS A 28 13.44 -1.15 -13.09
CA LYS A 28 14.43 -2.19 -13.48
C LYS A 28 14.85 -3.11 -12.33
N THR A 29 14.53 -2.75 -11.10
CA THR A 29 14.98 -3.48 -9.90
C THR A 29 14.07 -4.65 -9.52
N GLY A 30 12.88 -4.77 -10.13
CA GLY A 30 11.86 -5.75 -9.74
C GLY A 30 11.12 -5.41 -8.44
N HIS A 31 11.43 -4.28 -7.86
CA HIS A 31 10.86 -3.79 -6.60
C HIS A 31 9.46 -3.17 -6.78
N ALA A 32 8.67 -3.13 -5.71
CA ALA A 32 7.44 -2.37 -5.65
C ALA A 32 7.54 -1.27 -4.60
N GLU A 33 6.90 -0.14 -4.86
CA GLU A 33 6.65 0.86 -3.83
C GLU A 33 5.56 0.33 -2.91
N VAL A 34 5.89 0.18 -1.62
CA VAL A 34 4.97 -0.37 -0.62
C VAL A 34 5.04 0.40 0.68
N VAL A 35 4.02 0.26 1.49
CA VAL A 35 3.93 0.84 2.84
C VAL A 35 4.06 -0.29 3.85
N LYS A 36 4.93 -0.12 4.84
CA LYS A 36 4.98 -0.97 6.03
C LYS A 36 4.16 -0.32 7.13
N VAL A 37 3.17 -1.06 7.63
CA VAL A 37 2.33 -0.63 8.76
C VAL A 37 2.72 -1.43 9.98
N ILE A 38 3.07 -0.75 11.07
CA ILE A 38 3.29 -1.35 12.39
C ILE A 38 2.03 -1.03 13.21
N TYR A 39 1.36 -2.04 13.71
CA TYR A 39 0.07 -1.91 14.39
C TYR A 39 0.00 -2.77 15.65
N ASP A 40 -0.92 -2.41 16.57
CA ASP A 40 -1.28 -3.23 17.70
C ASP A 40 -2.49 -4.10 17.35
N PRO A 41 -2.36 -5.44 17.32
CA PRO A 41 -3.44 -6.33 16.94
C PRO A 41 -4.61 -6.34 17.93
N ASN A 42 -4.43 -5.81 19.15
CA ASN A 42 -5.52 -5.63 20.13
C ASN A 42 -6.39 -4.41 19.81
N ILE A 43 -5.89 -3.47 19.03
CA ILE A 43 -6.60 -2.23 18.63
C ILE A 43 -7.14 -2.34 17.21
N VAL A 44 -6.32 -2.81 16.26
CA VAL A 44 -6.68 -2.95 14.85
C VAL A 44 -6.34 -4.34 14.37
N SER A 45 -7.31 -5.05 13.79
CA SER A 45 -7.06 -6.39 13.26
C SER A 45 -6.37 -6.33 11.88
N PHE A 46 -5.60 -7.36 11.55
CA PHE A 46 -5.01 -7.51 10.21
C PHE A 46 -6.06 -7.47 9.09
N LYS A 47 -7.26 -8.01 9.35
CA LYS A 47 -8.39 -7.97 8.39
C LYS A 47 -8.78 -6.52 8.06
N VAL A 48 -8.89 -5.65 9.06
CA VAL A 48 -9.20 -4.22 8.86
C VAL A 48 -8.11 -3.55 8.01
N LEU A 49 -6.83 -3.84 8.26
CA LEU A 49 -5.73 -3.31 7.44
C LEU A 49 -5.81 -3.79 5.99
N VAL A 50 -6.20 -5.04 5.77
CA VAL A 50 -6.42 -5.58 4.41
C VAL A 50 -7.61 -4.91 3.72
N ASP A 51 -8.69 -4.61 4.44
CA ASP A 51 -9.84 -3.88 3.89
C ASP A 51 -9.46 -2.44 3.52
N VAL A 52 -8.73 -1.76 4.39
CA VAL A 52 -8.15 -0.45 4.13
C VAL A 52 -7.23 -0.47 2.90
N PHE A 53 -6.37 -1.48 2.78
CA PHE A 53 -5.50 -1.65 1.62
C PHE A 53 -6.31 -1.73 0.32
N PHE A 54 -7.29 -2.60 0.24
CA PHE A 54 -8.12 -2.76 -0.96
C PHE A 54 -9.03 -1.55 -1.23
N GLY A 55 -9.44 -0.81 -0.21
CA GLY A 55 -10.22 0.42 -0.37
C GLY A 55 -9.39 1.66 -0.72
N SER A 56 -8.07 1.61 -0.52
CA SER A 56 -7.18 2.76 -0.72
C SER A 56 -6.66 2.91 -2.16
N HIS A 57 -6.79 1.87 -3.00
CA HIS A 57 -6.24 1.85 -4.35
C HIS A 57 -7.10 1.00 -5.30
N ASP A 58 -6.79 1.02 -6.59
CA ASP A 58 -7.43 0.17 -7.60
C ASP A 58 -6.64 -1.14 -7.77
N PRO A 59 -7.11 -2.27 -7.22
CA PRO A 59 -6.43 -3.56 -7.32
C PRO A 59 -6.63 -4.25 -8.69
N SER A 60 -7.41 -3.68 -9.59
CA SER A 60 -7.74 -4.29 -10.89
C SER A 60 -6.74 -3.97 -11.99
N THR A 61 -5.87 -2.98 -11.77
CA THR A 61 -4.94 -2.48 -12.79
C THR A 61 -3.56 -3.12 -12.66
N LEU A 62 -3.10 -3.76 -13.74
CA LEU A 62 -1.78 -4.39 -13.77
C LEU A 62 -0.68 -3.32 -13.91
N ASN A 63 0.32 -3.38 -13.03
CA ASN A 63 1.49 -2.48 -13.07
C ASN A 63 1.13 -0.99 -13.20
N ARG A 64 0.07 -0.58 -12.52
CA ARG A 64 -0.42 0.80 -12.59
C ARG A 64 -1.19 1.18 -11.35
N GLN A 65 -1.08 2.45 -10.96
CA GLN A 65 -1.91 3.05 -9.91
C GLN A 65 -2.26 4.50 -10.29
N GLY A 66 -3.47 4.68 -10.82
CA GLY A 66 -3.92 5.98 -11.37
C GLY A 66 -3.03 6.45 -12.53
N PRO A 67 -2.35 7.61 -12.44
CA PRO A 67 -1.45 8.10 -13.49
C PRO A 67 -0.12 7.33 -13.55
N ASP A 68 0.30 6.71 -12.42
CA ASP A 68 1.60 6.09 -12.27
C ASP A 68 1.64 4.73 -12.98
N ARG A 69 2.63 4.49 -13.83
CA ARG A 69 2.78 3.27 -14.63
C ARG A 69 4.16 2.67 -14.42
N GLY A 70 4.20 1.35 -14.32
CA GLY A 70 5.42 0.56 -14.14
C GLY A 70 5.24 -0.54 -13.10
N THR A 71 6.10 -1.55 -13.15
CA THR A 71 6.06 -2.69 -12.24
C THR A 71 6.20 -2.30 -10.76
N GLN A 72 6.85 -1.18 -10.48
CA GLN A 72 6.99 -0.62 -9.15
C GLN A 72 5.66 -0.14 -8.54
N TYR A 73 4.66 0.16 -9.36
CA TYR A 73 3.32 0.60 -8.93
C TYR A 73 2.27 -0.51 -8.95
N ARG A 74 2.71 -1.77 -9.05
CA ARG A 74 1.79 -2.90 -9.01
C ARG A 74 1.15 -3.07 -7.64
N SER A 75 -0.07 -3.55 -7.62
CA SER A 75 -0.74 -3.96 -6.39
C SER A 75 -0.08 -5.21 -5.83
N ILE A 76 0.36 -5.16 -4.59
CA ILE A 76 1.00 -6.29 -3.89
C ILE A 76 0.70 -6.23 -2.40
N ALA A 77 0.31 -7.37 -1.84
CA ALA A 77 0.12 -7.56 -0.40
C ALA A 77 1.11 -8.62 0.12
N PHE A 78 1.78 -8.32 1.22
CA PHE A 78 2.70 -9.23 1.86
C PHE A 78 2.08 -9.85 3.11
N TYR A 79 2.42 -11.12 3.37
CA TYR A 79 2.04 -11.85 4.57
C TYR A 79 3.25 -12.42 5.28
N GLU A 80 3.19 -12.54 6.60
CA GLU A 80 4.23 -13.19 7.42
C GLU A 80 3.90 -14.65 7.70
N ASN A 81 2.62 -14.98 7.88
CA ASN A 81 2.12 -16.31 8.22
C ASN A 81 0.93 -16.74 7.33
N LEU A 82 0.56 -18.02 7.40
CA LEU A 82 -0.50 -18.58 6.58
C LEU A 82 -1.90 -18.04 6.95
N GLY A 83 -2.11 -17.60 8.18
CA GLY A 83 -3.35 -16.96 8.61
C GLY A 83 -3.57 -15.64 7.88
N GLU A 84 -2.55 -14.78 7.83
CA GLU A 84 -2.58 -13.53 7.08
C GLU A 84 -2.78 -13.76 5.59
N LYS A 85 -2.04 -14.75 5.02
CA LYS A 85 -2.24 -15.14 3.62
C LYS A 85 -3.71 -15.44 3.33
N LYS A 86 -4.34 -16.27 4.17
CA LYS A 86 -5.74 -16.66 4.01
C LYS A 86 -6.70 -15.47 4.11
N ILE A 87 -6.40 -14.51 5.00
CA ILE A 87 -7.20 -13.27 5.13
C ILE A 87 -7.13 -12.47 3.82
N ILE A 88 -5.94 -12.25 3.25
CA ILE A 88 -5.76 -11.54 2.00
C ILE A 88 -6.51 -12.24 0.85
N GLU A 89 -6.31 -13.55 0.70
CA GLU A 89 -6.95 -14.35 -0.35
C GLU A 89 -8.48 -14.35 -0.23
N ASN A 90 -9.03 -14.44 0.98
CA ASN A 90 -10.47 -14.34 1.22
C ASN A 90 -11.01 -12.95 0.88
N SER A 91 -10.27 -11.89 1.16
CA SER A 91 -10.66 -10.52 0.79
C SER A 91 -10.70 -10.36 -0.73
N ILE A 92 -9.70 -10.87 -1.44
CA ILE A 92 -9.70 -10.88 -2.92
C ILE A 92 -10.91 -11.64 -3.45
N LYS A 93 -11.17 -12.83 -2.90
CA LYS A 93 -12.34 -13.64 -3.29
C LYS A 93 -13.64 -12.87 -3.07
N SER A 94 -13.82 -12.25 -1.92
CA SER A 94 -15.00 -11.44 -1.61
C SER A 94 -15.21 -10.28 -2.59
N LEU A 95 -14.13 -9.58 -2.99
CA LEU A 95 -14.19 -8.49 -3.97
C LEU A 95 -14.68 -8.98 -5.34
N LEU A 96 -14.28 -10.18 -5.75
CA LEU A 96 -14.70 -10.81 -7.01
C LEU A 96 -16.13 -11.33 -6.92
N ASP A 97 -16.48 -12.07 -5.86
CA ASP A 97 -17.81 -12.64 -5.66
C ASP A 97 -18.89 -11.55 -5.57
N ASN A 98 -18.60 -10.46 -4.89
CA ASN A 98 -19.48 -9.29 -4.77
C ASN A 98 -19.48 -8.39 -6.01
N LYS A 99 -18.72 -8.75 -7.05
CA LYS A 99 -18.57 -7.97 -8.29
C LYS A 99 -18.10 -6.52 -8.06
N THR A 100 -17.41 -6.26 -6.96
CA THR A 100 -16.78 -4.96 -6.71
C THR A 100 -15.70 -4.68 -7.76
N PHE A 101 -14.99 -5.73 -8.16
CA PHE A 101 -14.07 -5.74 -9.29
C PHE A 101 -14.28 -6.98 -10.16
N PHE A 102 -14.17 -6.84 -11.48
CA PHE A 102 -14.20 -7.98 -12.40
C PHE A 102 -12.93 -8.82 -12.38
N LYS A 103 -11.84 -8.21 -11.97
CA LYS A 103 -10.53 -8.86 -11.78
C LYS A 103 -9.76 -8.18 -10.66
N VAL A 104 -8.88 -8.91 -10.02
CA VAL A 104 -7.90 -8.41 -9.06
C VAL A 104 -6.52 -8.87 -9.51
N THR A 105 -5.56 -7.94 -9.63
CA THR A 105 -4.19 -8.20 -10.09
C THR A 105 -3.19 -8.17 -8.94
N THR A 106 -3.67 -8.05 -7.71
CA THR A 106 -2.82 -8.00 -6.51
C THR A 106 -2.00 -9.27 -6.36
N GLU A 107 -0.68 -9.11 -6.32
CA GLU A 107 0.24 -10.20 -5.96
C GLU A 107 0.13 -10.47 -4.45
N VAL A 108 0.06 -11.74 -4.05
CA VAL A 108 0.09 -12.16 -2.63
C VAL A 108 1.40 -12.88 -2.40
N LYS A 109 2.32 -12.28 -1.65
CA LYS A 109 3.68 -12.82 -1.47
C LYS A 109 4.07 -12.89 0.01
N LYS A 110 4.89 -13.91 0.34
CA LYS A 110 5.49 -13.99 1.67
C LYS A 110 6.46 -12.83 1.87
N PHE A 111 6.31 -12.13 3.00
CA PHE A 111 7.25 -11.08 3.40
C PHE A 111 8.65 -11.68 3.63
N LYS A 112 9.67 -11.00 3.12
CA LYS A 112 11.05 -11.42 3.31
C LYS A 112 11.90 -10.33 3.93
N LYS A 113 11.88 -9.14 3.34
CA LYS A 113 12.65 -7.99 3.82
C LYS A 113 12.02 -6.69 3.34
N PHE A 114 12.07 -5.68 4.18
CA PHE A 114 11.68 -4.30 3.87
C PHE A 114 12.95 -3.45 3.77
N TYR A 115 13.01 -2.60 2.76
CA TYR A 115 14.05 -1.59 2.63
C TYR A 115 13.38 -0.23 2.73
N GLU A 116 13.86 0.56 3.67
CA GLU A 116 13.33 1.89 3.91
C GLU A 116 13.80 2.85 2.82
N ALA A 117 12.89 3.68 2.31
CA ALA A 117 13.27 4.77 1.43
C ALA A 117 13.99 5.86 2.21
N GLU A 118 14.82 6.63 1.51
CA GLU A 118 15.59 7.71 2.09
C GLU A 118 14.71 8.77 2.75
N ASP A 119 15.21 9.44 3.77
CA ASP A 119 14.47 10.38 4.62
C ASP A 119 13.73 11.50 3.86
N TYR A 120 14.21 11.89 2.69
CA TYR A 120 13.54 12.91 1.89
C TYR A 120 12.24 12.43 1.25
N HIS A 121 12.00 11.12 1.19
CA HIS A 121 10.75 10.50 0.77
C HIS A 121 9.77 10.27 1.92
N GLN A 122 10.27 10.22 3.15
CA GLN A 122 9.41 10.05 4.31
C GLN A 122 8.60 11.33 4.53
N ASP A 123 7.31 11.20 4.83
CA ASP A 123 6.39 12.33 5.00
C ASP A 123 6.34 13.31 3.82
N TYR A 124 6.62 12.84 2.60
CA TYR A 124 6.77 13.70 1.42
C TYR A 124 5.60 14.69 1.23
N LYS A 125 4.36 14.21 1.45
CA LYS A 125 3.16 15.07 1.38
C LYS A 125 3.18 16.20 2.39
N LYS A 126 3.59 15.93 3.64
CA LYS A 126 3.68 16.96 4.69
C LYS A 126 4.77 17.98 4.37
N LYS A 127 5.90 17.50 3.84
CA LYS A 127 7.05 18.35 3.47
C LYS A 127 6.79 19.18 2.19
N ASN A 128 5.91 18.71 1.30
CA ASN A 128 5.67 19.29 -0.03
C ASN A 128 4.18 19.56 -0.31
N PRO A 129 3.44 20.29 0.55
CA PRO A 129 1.99 20.42 0.43
C PRO A 129 1.52 21.11 -0.85
N TYR A 130 2.37 21.97 -1.45
CA TYR A 130 2.06 22.70 -2.68
C TYR A 130 2.56 22.02 -3.96
N ASN A 131 3.12 20.81 -3.85
CA ASN A 131 3.52 20.05 -5.04
C ASN A 131 2.28 19.75 -5.92
N PRO A 132 2.31 20.05 -7.23
CA PRO A 132 1.17 19.84 -8.12
C PRO A 132 0.64 18.41 -8.14
N TYR A 133 1.51 17.40 -8.06
CA TYR A 133 1.11 16.00 -7.97
C TYR A 133 0.37 15.71 -6.65
N ILE A 134 0.88 16.23 -5.53
CA ILE A 134 0.23 16.10 -4.22
C ILE A 134 -1.17 16.71 -4.27
N MET A 135 -1.30 17.91 -4.80
CA MET A 135 -2.58 18.62 -4.87
C MET A 135 -3.59 17.93 -5.81
N LYS A 136 -3.14 17.51 -6.99
CA LYS A 136 -4.04 16.99 -8.03
C LYS A 136 -4.31 15.49 -7.94
N VAL A 137 -3.41 14.71 -7.35
CA VAL A 137 -3.50 13.25 -7.31
C VAL A 137 -3.64 12.74 -5.87
N SER A 138 -2.68 13.07 -5.00
CA SER A 138 -2.64 12.47 -3.66
C SER A 138 -3.75 13.01 -2.74
N ALA A 139 -4.00 14.32 -2.74
CA ALA A 139 -5.00 14.92 -1.84
C ALA A 139 -6.43 14.44 -2.15
N PRO A 140 -6.91 14.38 -3.40
CA PRO A 140 -8.21 13.83 -3.71
C PRO A 140 -8.39 12.37 -3.28
N ARG A 141 -7.35 11.53 -3.47
CA ARG A 141 -7.37 10.12 -3.03
C ARG A 141 -7.49 10.01 -1.52
N ILE A 142 -6.73 10.80 -0.77
CA ILE A 142 -6.77 10.79 0.69
C ILE A 142 -8.13 11.30 1.18
N ASN A 143 -8.69 12.33 0.57
CA ASN A 143 -10.01 12.83 0.95
C ASN A 143 -11.09 11.78 0.70
N LYS A 144 -11.07 11.12 -0.47
CA LYS A 144 -11.97 10.00 -0.76
C LYS A 144 -11.80 8.88 0.28
N PHE A 145 -10.58 8.47 0.57
CA PHE A 145 -10.28 7.46 1.58
C PHE A 145 -10.85 7.84 2.95
N LYS A 146 -10.67 9.09 3.40
CA LYS A 146 -11.22 9.59 4.67
C LYS A 146 -12.75 9.57 4.71
N MET A 147 -13.41 9.73 3.58
CA MET A 147 -14.87 9.60 3.48
C MET A 147 -15.29 8.14 3.55
N ASP A 148 -14.64 7.28 2.78
CA ASP A 148 -14.96 5.85 2.69
C ASP A 148 -14.68 5.09 4.01
N PHE A 149 -13.72 5.55 4.80
CA PHE A 149 -13.27 4.95 6.07
C PHE A 149 -13.37 5.94 7.25
N SER A 150 -14.39 6.78 7.25
CA SER A 150 -14.58 7.82 8.28
C SER A 150 -14.62 7.28 9.71
N GLU A 151 -15.08 6.05 9.91
CA GLU A 151 -15.12 5.39 11.22
C GLU A 151 -13.74 4.98 11.73
N LEU A 152 -12.77 4.81 10.83
CA LEU A 152 -11.41 4.40 11.16
C LEU A 152 -10.43 5.59 11.26
N VAL A 153 -10.81 6.74 10.71
CA VAL A 153 -9.98 7.95 10.68
C VAL A 153 -10.54 8.96 11.68
N LYS A 154 -9.81 9.16 12.77
CA LYS A 154 -10.12 10.20 13.77
C LYS A 154 -9.37 11.48 13.47
#